data_b4581a62e9e779276b9370b1c605fbce
#
_entry.id   b4581a62e9e779276b9370b1c605fbce
#
_cell.length_a   1.000
_cell.length_b   1.000
_cell.length_c   1.000
_cell.angle_alpha   90.00
_cell.angle_beta   90.00
_cell.angle_gamma   90.00
#
_symmetry.space_group_name_H-M   'P 1'
#
loop_
_entity.id
_entity.type
_entity.pdbx_description
1 polymer ?
#
loop_
_entity_poly.entity_id
_entity_poly.type
_entity_poly.pdbx_seq_one_letter_code
_entity_poly.pdbx_strand_id
1 'polypeptide(L)' 'MNPKISKLKAEKEKNLKKIADMNTRNEEIDRQVTELENLDIIGLVRECRITPEDLAKLLKNMTEEKA' A
#
# COMPACT_ATOMS: atom_id res chain seq x y z
N MET A 1 -35.46 -25.89 -14.41
CA MET A 1 -34.22 -25.28 -13.95
C MET A 1 -33.56 -26.14 -12.89
N ASN A 2 -32.24 -26.28 -12.96
CA ASN A 2 -31.52 -27.07 -11.98
C ASN A 2 -31.19 -26.21 -10.76
N PRO A 3 -31.73 -26.51 -9.56
CA PRO A 3 -31.48 -25.75 -8.38
C PRO A 3 -30.03 -25.75 -7.93
N LYS A 4 -29.25 -26.75 -8.32
CA LYS A 4 -27.81 -26.81 -8.02
C LYS A 4 -27.03 -25.72 -8.78
N ILE A 5 -27.43 -25.42 -10.01
CA ILE A 5 -26.82 -24.38 -10.82
C ILE A 5 -27.04 -22.99 -10.17
N SER A 6 -28.27 -22.74 -9.71
CA SER A 6 -28.61 -21.47 -9.04
C SER A 6 -27.82 -21.28 -7.76
N LYS A 7 -27.67 -22.34 -6.97
CA LYS A 7 -26.89 -22.29 -5.73
C LYS A 7 -25.41 -22.02 -5.99
N LEU A 8 -24.85 -22.69 -6.99
CA LEU A 8 -23.43 -22.49 -7.35
C LEU A 8 -23.16 -21.08 -7.87
N LYS A 9 -24.07 -20.55 -8.68
CA LYS A 9 -23.98 -19.18 -9.18
C LYS A 9 -24.06 -18.16 -8.05
N ALA A 10 -24.97 -18.37 -7.09
CA ALA A 10 -25.10 -17.51 -5.92
C ALA A 10 -23.85 -17.54 -5.05
N GLU A 11 -23.28 -18.73 -4.85
CA GLU A 11 -22.02 -18.88 -4.11
C GLU A 11 -20.87 -18.15 -4.80
N LYS A 12 -20.77 -18.26 -6.12
CA LYS A 12 -19.75 -17.57 -6.91
C LYS A 12 -19.87 -16.05 -6.75
N GLU A 13 -21.09 -15.52 -6.84
CA GLU A 13 -21.33 -14.08 -6.65
C GLU A 13 -20.90 -13.60 -5.27
N LYS A 14 -21.24 -14.38 -4.24
CA LYS A 14 -20.85 -14.09 -2.86
C LYS A 14 -19.32 -14.05 -2.72
N ASN A 15 -18.66 -15.03 -3.34
CA ASN A 15 -17.19 -15.08 -3.33
C ASN A 15 -16.55 -13.90 -4.05
N LEU A 16 -17.09 -13.50 -5.20
CA LEU A 16 -16.62 -12.34 -5.94
C LEU A 16 -16.73 -11.05 -5.12
N LYS A 17 -17.82 -10.92 -4.39
CA LYS A 17 -18.02 -9.77 -3.51
C LYS A 17 -17.00 -9.77 -2.37
N LYS A 18 -16.72 -10.92 -1.77
CA LYS A 18 -15.69 -11.05 -0.73
C LYS A 18 -14.31 -10.71 -1.26
N ILE A 19 -13.99 -11.14 -2.48
CA ILE A 19 -12.72 -10.83 -3.13
C ILE A 19 -12.57 -9.32 -3.32
N ALA A 20 -13.63 -8.66 -3.81
CA ALA A 20 -13.62 -7.20 -3.98
C ALA A 20 -13.42 -6.48 -2.65
N ASP A 21 -14.10 -6.92 -1.60
CA ASP A 21 -13.97 -6.35 -0.26
C ASP A 21 -12.55 -6.53 0.29
N MET A 22 -11.98 -7.72 0.09
CA MET A 22 -10.60 -8.02 0.51
C MET A 22 -9.58 -7.18 -0.26
N ASN A 23 -9.78 -6.97 -1.55
CA ASN A 23 -8.91 -6.11 -2.36
C ASN A 23 -8.94 -4.67 -1.85
N THR A 24 -10.12 -4.16 -1.52
CA THR A 24 -10.27 -2.82 -0.94
C THR A 24 -9.54 -2.72 0.40
N ARG A 25 -9.68 -3.74 1.24
CA ARG A 25 -8.99 -3.78 2.54
C ARG A 25 -7.47 -3.82 2.36
N ASN A 26 -6.99 -4.59 1.39
CA ASN A 26 -5.56 -4.67 1.10
C ASN A 26 -4.99 -3.33 0.64
N GLU A 27 -5.72 -2.59 -0.19
CA GLU A 27 -5.32 -1.24 -0.61
C GLU A 27 -5.21 -0.30 0.58
N GLU A 28 -6.14 -0.40 1.53
CA GLU A 28 -6.10 0.40 2.75
C GLU A 28 -4.90 0.02 3.62
N ILE A 29 -4.62 -1.28 3.75
CA ILE A 29 -3.45 -1.78 4.49
C ILE A 29 -2.17 -1.24 3.85
N ASP A 30 -2.06 -1.28 2.52
CA ASP A 30 -0.89 -0.77 1.81
C ASP A 30 -0.67 0.72 2.10
N ARG A 31 -1.74 1.51 2.14
CA ARG A 31 -1.64 2.92 2.51
C ARG A 31 -1.14 3.12 3.94
N GLN A 32 -1.68 2.33 4.88
CA GLN A 32 -1.25 2.39 6.29
C GLN A 32 0.22 2.00 6.44
N VAL A 33 0.66 0.95 5.74
CA VAL A 33 2.06 0.52 5.74
C VAL A 33 2.96 1.65 5.23
N THR A 34 2.59 2.26 4.10
CA THR A 34 3.35 3.38 3.52
C THR A 34 3.43 4.56 4.49
N GLU A 35 2.33 4.90 5.14
CA GLU A 35 2.30 6.00 6.13
C GLU A 35 3.24 5.73 7.31
N LEU A 36 3.21 4.49 7.83
CA LEU A 36 4.07 4.10 8.95
C LEU A 36 5.55 4.09 8.55
N GLU A 37 5.86 3.57 7.36
CA GLU A 37 7.22 3.61 6.82
C GLU A 37 7.73 5.05 6.68
N ASN A 38 6.89 5.95 6.19
CA ASN A 38 7.23 7.36 6.06
C ASN A 38 7.50 8.01 7.42
N LEU A 39 6.70 7.67 8.42
CA LEU A 39 6.92 8.17 9.79
C LEU A 39 8.23 7.66 10.37
N ASP A 40 8.58 6.41 10.10
CA ASP A 40 9.85 5.83 10.53
C ASP A 40 11.04 6.54 9.87
N ILE A 41 10.95 6.83 8.58
CA ILE A 41 11.97 7.59 7.85
C ILE A 41 12.13 8.99 8.44
N ILE A 42 11.03 9.68 8.70
CA ILE A 42 11.05 11.02 9.33
C ILE A 42 11.72 10.96 10.70
N GLY A 43 11.41 9.92 11.48
CA GLY A 43 12.03 9.69 12.79
C GLY A 43 13.55 9.54 12.68
N LEU A 44 14.01 8.72 11.73
CA LEU A 44 15.45 8.52 11.47
C LEU A 44 16.15 9.81 11.03
N VAL A 45 15.51 10.56 10.15
CA VAL A 45 16.04 11.86 9.69
C VAL A 45 16.23 12.82 10.86
N ARG A 46 15.24 12.87 11.78
CA ARG A 46 15.32 13.70 12.99
C ARG A 46 16.46 13.26 13.93
N GLU A 47 16.59 11.95 14.13
CA GLU A 47 17.67 11.39 14.96
C GLU A 47 19.05 11.70 14.39
N CYS A 48 19.18 11.64 13.08
CA CYS A 48 20.44 11.95 12.40
C CYS A 48 20.72 13.47 12.31
N ARG A 49 19.77 14.29 12.73
CA ARG A 49 19.88 15.76 12.65
C ARG A 49 20.12 16.27 11.23
N ILE A 50 19.56 15.60 10.26
CA ILE A 50 19.63 15.99 8.86
C ILE A 50 18.59 17.09 8.62
N THR A 51 19.03 18.21 8.03
CA THR A 51 18.11 19.30 7.69
C THR A 51 17.32 18.94 6.43
N PRO A 52 16.14 19.58 6.20
CA PRO A 52 15.40 19.37 4.95
C PRO A 52 16.23 19.67 3.70
N GLU A 53 17.13 20.66 3.77
CA GLU A 53 18.03 20.98 2.66
C GLU A 53 19.02 19.85 2.38
N ASP A 54 19.61 19.28 3.43
CA ASP A 54 20.54 18.16 3.32
C ASP A 54 19.84 16.93 2.74
N LEU A 55 18.62 16.67 3.19
CA LEU A 55 17.81 15.56 2.69
C LEU A 55 17.50 15.75 1.20
N ALA A 56 17.13 16.96 0.80
CA ALA A 56 16.85 17.28 -0.61
C ALA A 56 18.10 17.05 -1.48
N LYS A 57 19.27 17.44 -1.01
CA LYS A 57 20.55 17.22 -1.70
C LYS A 57 20.86 15.73 -1.84
N LEU A 58 20.64 14.96 -0.78
CA LEU A 58 20.86 13.54 -0.78
C LEU A 58 19.96 12.83 -1.80
N LEU A 59 18.68 13.17 -1.80
CA LEU A 59 17.72 12.61 -2.73
C LEU A 59 18.05 12.97 -4.18
N LYS A 60 18.48 14.20 -4.42
CA LYS A 60 18.89 14.66 -5.73
C LYS A 60 20.11 13.87 -6.24
N ASN A 61 21.11 13.69 -5.39
CA ASN A 61 22.31 12.92 -5.73
C ASN A 61 21.96 11.46 -6.05
N MET A 62 21.10 10.86 -5.30
CA MET A 62 20.65 9.49 -5.54
C MET A 62 19.92 9.36 -6.89
N THR A 63 19.13 10.36 -7.24
CA THR A 63 18.39 10.39 -8.50
C THR A 63 19.34 10.57 -9.70
N GLU A 64 20.33 11.44 -9.58
CA GLU A 64 21.33 11.70 -10.61
C GLU A 64 22.25 10.50 -10.86
N GLU A 65 22.62 9.77 -9.83
CA GLU A 65 23.46 8.57 -9.95
C GLU A 65 22.76 7.43 -10.71
N LYS A 66 21.44 7.43 -10.76
CA LYS A 66 20.65 6.41 -11.49
C LYS A 66 20.41 6.74 -12.96
N ALA A 67 20.80 7.90 -13.41
CA ALA A 67 20.56 8.36 -14.77
C ALA A 67 21.52 7.71 -15.79
#